data_0078a3c26272710985cf1996705a594b
#
_entry.id   0078a3c26272710985cf1996705a594b
#
_cell.length_a   1.000
_cell.length_b   1.000
_cell.length_c   1.000
_cell.angle_alpha   90.00
_cell.angle_beta   90.00
_cell.angle_gamma   90.00
#
_symmetry.space_group_name_H-M   'P 1'
#
loop_
_entity.id
_entity.type
_entity.pdbx_description
1 polymer ?
#
loop_
_entity_poly.entity_id
_entity_poly.type
_entity_poly.pdbx_seq_one_letter_code
_entity_poly.pdbx_strand_id
1 'polypeptide(L)' 'MINTTQTTTYNLTLTAEQFDDLYDTLQEEVYQISDALQGTDLTLNDYEVYHIFKQMSRVKEAN' A
#
# COMPACT_ATOMS: atom_id res chain seq x y z
N MET A 1 12.68 -1.64 31.20
CA MET A 1 11.36 -2.07 30.75
C MET A 1 11.40 -2.43 29.28
N ILE A 2 10.91 -3.57 28.93
CA ILE A 2 10.95 -4.04 27.55
C ILE A 2 9.63 -3.68 26.89
N ASN A 3 9.73 -2.93 25.80
CA ASN A 3 8.57 -2.68 24.97
C ASN A 3 8.44 -3.80 23.97
N THR A 4 7.40 -4.60 24.17
CA THR A 4 7.11 -5.66 23.22
C THR A 4 6.22 -5.09 22.14
N THR A 5 6.73 -5.04 20.93
CA THR A 5 5.91 -4.67 19.79
C THR A 5 5.24 -5.93 19.30
N GLN A 6 3.93 -5.98 19.47
CA GLN A 6 3.16 -7.08 18.91
C GLN A 6 2.81 -6.74 17.46
N THR A 7 3.23 -7.60 16.56
CA THR A 7 2.84 -7.48 15.18
C THR A 7 1.67 -8.41 14.92
N THR A 8 0.54 -7.84 14.61
CA THR A 8 -0.64 -8.62 14.25
C THR A 8 -0.71 -8.70 12.73
N THR A 9 -0.78 -9.91 12.21
CA THR A 9 -0.86 -10.13 10.78
C THR A 9 -2.25 -10.64 10.44
N TYR A 10 -2.88 -9.98 9.47
CA TYR A 10 -4.19 -10.40 8.97
C TYR A 10 -4.01 -11.04 7.61
N ASN A 11 -4.66 -12.19 7.41
CA ASN A 11 -4.63 -12.87 6.12
C ASN A 11 -5.96 -12.63 5.42
N LEU A 12 -5.88 -12.26 4.16
CA LEU A 12 -7.04 -11.92 3.36
C LEU A 12 -6.99 -12.65 2.03
N THR A 13 -8.10 -13.29 1.68
CA THR A 13 -8.21 -13.97 0.39
C THR A 13 -9.10 -13.14 -0.53
N LEU A 14 -8.60 -12.80 -1.69
CA LEU A 14 -9.30 -12.00 -2.67
C LEU A 14 -9.44 -12.77 -3.98
N THR A 15 -10.56 -12.58 -4.66
CA THR A 15 -10.67 -13.02 -6.05
C THR A 15 -9.83 -12.11 -6.94
N ALA A 16 -9.54 -12.56 -8.16
CA ALA A 16 -8.78 -11.73 -9.10
C ALA A 16 -9.49 -10.40 -9.36
N GLU A 17 -10.81 -10.43 -9.48
CA GLU A 17 -11.59 -9.22 -9.70
C GLU A 17 -11.49 -8.26 -8.52
N GLN A 18 -11.63 -8.79 -7.29
CA GLN A 18 -11.49 -7.97 -6.08
C GLN A 18 -10.09 -7.39 -5.96
N PHE A 19 -9.08 -8.18 -6.30
CA PHE A 19 -7.70 -7.72 -6.26
C PHE A 19 -7.48 -6.55 -7.23
N ASP A 20 -7.98 -6.70 -8.46
CA ASP A 20 -7.81 -5.66 -9.47
C ASP A 20 -8.52 -4.37 -9.08
N ASP A 21 -9.74 -4.46 -8.53
CA ASP A 21 -10.46 -3.29 -8.07
C ASP A 21 -9.71 -2.57 -6.96
N LEU A 22 -9.20 -3.32 -6.00
CA LEU A 22 -8.44 -2.73 -4.89
C LEU A 22 -7.13 -2.13 -5.39
N TYR A 23 -6.47 -2.81 -6.31
CA TYR A 23 -5.21 -2.32 -6.89
C TYR A 23 -5.42 -0.97 -7.59
N ASP A 24 -6.48 -0.86 -8.40
CA ASP A 24 -6.78 0.40 -9.09
C ASP A 24 -7.08 1.52 -8.11
N THR A 25 -7.83 1.21 -7.04
CA THR A 25 -8.16 2.21 -6.02
C THR A 25 -6.89 2.70 -5.32
N LEU A 26 -6.00 1.79 -4.95
CA LEU A 26 -4.76 2.16 -4.30
C LEU A 26 -3.84 2.94 -5.23
N GLN A 27 -3.84 2.61 -6.51
CA GLN A 27 -3.05 3.34 -7.50
C GLN A 27 -3.49 4.80 -7.57
N GLU A 28 -4.79 5.05 -7.59
CA GLU A 28 -5.32 6.42 -7.60
C GLU A 28 -4.93 7.17 -6.33
N GLU A 29 -5.04 6.50 -5.18
CA GLU A 29 -4.66 7.11 -3.91
C GLU A 29 -3.18 7.49 -3.90
N VAL A 30 -2.33 6.62 -4.40
CA VAL A 30 -0.89 6.88 -4.47
C VAL A 30 -0.61 8.08 -5.35
N TYR A 31 -1.28 8.19 -6.50
CA TYR A 31 -1.11 9.35 -7.36
C TYR A 31 -1.56 10.65 -6.69
N GLN A 32 -2.69 10.63 -5.99
CA GLN A 32 -3.19 11.80 -5.29
C GLN A 32 -2.24 12.23 -4.18
N ILE A 33 -1.71 11.27 -3.44
CA ILE A 33 -0.74 11.56 -2.40
C ILE A 33 0.53 12.15 -3.01
N SER A 34 1.01 11.56 -4.10
CA SER A 34 2.20 12.04 -4.78
C SER A 34 2.05 13.50 -5.22
N ASP A 35 0.90 13.83 -5.78
CA ASP A 35 0.62 15.22 -6.18
C ASP A 35 0.59 16.15 -4.98
N ALA A 36 -0.02 15.71 -3.88
CA ALA A 36 -0.14 16.51 -2.67
C ALA A 36 1.20 16.73 -1.99
N LEU A 37 2.17 15.86 -2.21
CA LEU A 37 3.48 15.94 -1.58
C LEU A 37 4.44 16.87 -2.32
N GLN A 38 4.08 17.35 -3.49
CA GLN A 38 4.97 18.24 -4.25
C GLN A 38 5.23 19.51 -3.45
N GLY A 39 6.51 19.87 -3.32
CA GLY A 39 6.92 21.02 -2.56
C GLY A 39 7.00 20.79 -1.05
N THR A 40 6.79 19.56 -0.59
CA THR A 40 6.95 19.21 0.82
C THR A 40 8.18 18.34 1.03
N ASP A 41 8.56 18.14 2.29
CA ASP A 41 9.67 17.26 2.66
C ASP A 41 9.21 15.82 2.82
N LEU A 42 7.92 15.55 2.71
CA LEU A 42 7.37 14.21 2.86
C LEU A 42 7.55 13.42 1.57
N THR A 43 7.69 12.11 1.71
CA THR A 43 7.81 11.20 0.57
C THR A 43 6.72 10.13 0.65
N LEU A 44 6.52 9.43 -0.45
CA LEU A 44 5.56 8.32 -0.49
C LEU A 44 5.90 7.24 0.54
N ASN A 45 7.17 7.09 0.88
CA ASN A 45 7.59 6.09 1.86
C ASN A 45 7.02 6.35 3.26
N ASP A 46 6.54 7.56 3.54
CA ASP A 46 5.92 7.88 4.82
C ASP A 46 4.47 7.38 4.91
N TYR A 47 3.93 6.84 3.86
CA TYR A 47 2.53 6.41 3.80
C TYR A 47 2.41 4.89 3.64
N GLU A 48 1.65 4.28 4.53
CA GLU A 48 1.43 2.83 4.48
C GLU A 48 0.72 2.38 3.21
N VAL A 49 -0.17 3.19 2.68
CA VAL A 49 -0.90 2.84 1.46
C VAL A 49 0.07 2.62 0.29
N TYR A 50 1.16 3.38 0.24
CA TYR A 50 2.17 3.20 -0.78
C TYR A 50 2.87 1.86 -0.65
N HIS A 51 3.19 1.45 0.58
CA HIS A 51 3.84 0.17 0.83
C HIS A 51 2.93 -1.00 0.47
N ILE A 52 1.65 -0.89 0.80
CA ILE A 52 0.66 -1.90 0.43
C ILE A 52 0.56 -2.00 -1.09
N PHE A 53 0.49 -0.86 -1.76
CA PHE A 53 0.43 -0.83 -3.22
C PHE A 53 1.63 -1.52 -3.86
N LYS A 54 2.83 -1.27 -3.34
CA LYS A 54 4.05 -1.91 -3.85
C LYS A 54 3.99 -3.42 -3.69
N GLN A 55 3.50 -3.91 -2.56
CA GLN A 55 3.36 -5.34 -2.33
C GLN A 55 2.38 -5.96 -3.31
N MET A 56 1.25 -5.31 -3.54
CA MET A 56 0.26 -5.78 -4.49
C MET A 56 0.82 -5.78 -5.92
N SER A 57 1.62 -4.79 -6.25
CA SER A 57 2.27 -4.70 -7.55
C SER A 57 3.18 -5.90 -7.80
N ARG A 58 3.92 -6.32 -6.78
CA ARG A 58 4.78 -7.50 -6.86
C ARG A 58 3.99 -8.77 -7.08
N VAL A 59 2.88 -8.91 -6.37
CA VAL A 59 2.00 -10.07 -6.53
C VAL A 59 1.44 -10.12 -7.94
N LYS A 60 1.01 -8.98 -8.46
CA LYS A 60 0.46 -8.89 -9.81
C LYS A 60 1.50 -9.26 -10.86
N GLU A 61 2.74 -8.80 -10.69
CA GLU A 61 3.83 -9.12 -11.63
C GLU A 61 4.22 -10.59 -11.58
N ALA A 62 4.09 -11.24 -10.42
CA ALA A 62 4.45 -12.64 -10.25
C ALA A 62 3.44 -13.59 -10.90
N ASN A 63 2.28 -13.13 -11.20
CA ASN A 63 1.26 -13.91 -11.89
C ASN A 63 1.25 -13.54 -13.38
#